data_7f68fb43b63307c72283fc0cea7ad324
#
_entry.id   7f68fb43b63307c72283fc0cea7ad324
#
_cell.length_a   1.000
_cell.length_b   1.000
_cell.length_c   1.000
_cell.angle_alpha   90.00
_cell.angle_beta   90.00
_cell.angle_gamma   90.00
#
_symmetry.space_group_name_H-M   'P 1'
#
loop_
_entity.id
_entity.type
_entity.pdbx_description
1 polymer ?
#
loop_
_entity_poly.entity_id
_entity_poly.type
_entity_poly.pdbx_seq_one_letter_code
_entity_poly.pdbx_strand_id
1 'polypeptide(L)'
;DMTPYEKLKLLREKVEREKDKILPIDKQLIINNLKNVYDPEITSVSIYELGLIYNIDIDEKEGSVKLTHTLTSAWCPFADEIIHAIHKACEVENVDSIDIITTFDPPFSMEKVPEETRLIMGW
;
A
#
# COMPACT_ATOMS: atom_id res chain seq x y z
N ASP A 1 22.92 -8.84 33.78
CA ASP A 1 22.36 -9.95 32.98
C ASP A 1 21.20 -9.51 32.11
N MET A 2 21.40 -9.69 30.83
CA MET A 2 20.40 -9.30 29.86
C MET A 2 19.33 -10.40 29.67
N THR A 3 18.09 -9.97 29.55
CA THR A 3 17.02 -10.89 29.18
C THR A 3 17.19 -11.33 27.71
N PRO A 4 16.60 -12.46 27.31
CA PRO A 4 16.65 -12.86 25.90
C PRO A 4 16.11 -11.79 24.96
N TYR A 5 15.10 -11.04 25.38
CA TYR A 5 14.54 -9.93 24.61
C TYR A 5 15.58 -8.81 24.39
N GLU A 6 16.29 -8.44 25.45
CA GLU A 6 17.32 -7.40 25.35
C GLU A 6 18.46 -7.82 24.43
N LYS A 7 18.85 -9.09 24.49
CA LYS A 7 19.89 -9.64 23.61
C LYS A 7 19.46 -9.58 22.14
N LEU A 8 18.22 -9.95 21.86
CA LEU A 8 17.66 -9.89 20.51
C LEU A 8 17.63 -8.46 20.00
N LYS A 9 17.22 -7.53 20.84
CA LYS A 9 17.16 -6.12 20.49
C LYS A 9 18.55 -5.57 20.17
N LEU A 10 19.54 -5.89 20.97
CA LEU A 10 20.92 -5.47 20.73
C LEU A 10 21.50 -6.08 19.46
N LEU A 11 21.22 -7.35 19.21
CA LEU A 11 21.66 -8.02 17.99
C LEU A 11 21.03 -7.37 16.76
N ARG A 12 19.75 -7.03 16.85
CA ARG A 12 19.03 -6.36 15.76
C ARG A 12 19.62 -5.00 15.45
N GLU A 13 19.87 -4.20 16.49
CA GLU A 13 20.50 -2.88 16.33
C GLU A 13 21.91 -2.97 15.77
N LYS A 14 22.67 -3.96 16.21
CA LYS A 14 24.02 -4.19 15.73
C LYS A 14 24.04 -4.63 14.28
N VAL A 15 23.11 -5.49 13.89
CA VAL A 15 22.96 -5.93 12.51
C VAL A 15 22.58 -4.75 11.61
N GLU A 16 21.71 -3.89 12.07
CA GLU A 16 21.31 -2.69 11.32
C GLU A 16 22.49 -1.74 11.13
N ARG A 17 23.35 -1.55 12.15
CA ARG A 17 24.54 -0.70 12.07
C ARG A 17 25.60 -1.26 11.15
N GLU A 18 25.83 -2.57 11.20
CA GLU A 18 26.86 -3.22 10.39
C GLU A 18 26.49 -3.28 8.93
N LYS A 19 25.21 -3.21 8.63
CA LYS A 19 24.78 -3.40 7.28
C LYS A 19 24.70 -2.14 6.45
N ASP A 20 24.73 -0.96 6.93
CA ASP A 20 24.56 0.21 6.06
C ASP A 20 23.85 -0.16 4.74
N LYS A 21 23.20 -1.31 4.74
CA LYS A 21 22.56 -1.88 3.58
C LYS A 21 21.11 -1.47 3.55
N ILE A 22 20.78 -0.75 2.52
CA ILE A 22 19.40 -0.50 2.18
C ILE A 22 18.80 -1.83 1.76
N LEU A 23 17.82 -2.33 2.53
CA LEU A 23 17.12 -3.57 2.18
C LEU A 23 16.06 -3.25 1.14
N PRO A 24 16.06 -3.96 0.01
CA PRO A 24 15.11 -3.65 -1.07
C PRO A 24 13.68 -3.97 -0.68
N ILE A 25 12.78 -3.06 -1.02
CA ILE A 25 11.34 -3.28 -0.88
C ILE A 25 10.79 -3.47 -2.29
N ASP A 26 10.12 -4.58 -2.52
CA ASP A 26 9.58 -4.91 -3.84
C ASP A 26 8.29 -4.14 -4.12
N LYS A 27 8.43 -3.00 -4.78
CA LYS A 27 7.29 -2.18 -5.17
C LYS A 27 6.34 -2.92 -6.11
N GLN A 28 6.88 -3.74 -7.01
CA GLN A 28 6.05 -4.51 -7.93
C GLN A 28 5.18 -5.53 -7.20
N LEU A 29 5.70 -6.12 -6.12
CA LEU A 29 4.92 -7.03 -5.31
C LEU A 29 3.76 -6.31 -4.62
N ILE A 30 4.01 -5.10 -4.12
CA ILE A 30 2.96 -4.26 -3.54
C ILE A 30 1.88 -3.98 -4.60
N ILE A 31 2.30 -3.60 -5.80
CA ILE A 31 1.38 -3.33 -6.91
C ILE A 31 0.56 -4.58 -7.26
N ASN A 32 1.23 -5.73 -7.34
CA ASN A 32 0.54 -6.99 -7.63
C ASN A 32 -0.48 -7.34 -6.55
N ASN A 33 -0.15 -7.08 -5.28
CA ASN A 33 -1.08 -7.29 -4.18
C ASN A 33 -2.27 -6.33 -4.28
N LEU A 34 -2.03 -5.07 -4.66
CA LEU A 34 -3.10 -4.08 -4.83
C LEU A 34 -4.05 -4.45 -5.97
N LYS A 35 -3.55 -5.14 -7.00
CA LYS A 35 -4.39 -5.63 -8.09
C LYS A 35 -5.36 -6.72 -7.66
N ASN A 36 -5.23 -7.21 -6.45
CA ASN A 36 -6.16 -8.19 -5.86
C ASN A 36 -7.07 -7.57 -4.80
N VAL A 37 -7.05 -6.25 -4.66
CA VAL A 37 -7.94 -5.53 -3.74
C VAL A 37 -9.10 -4.95 -4.55
N TYR A 38 -10.31 -5.26 -4.15
CA TYR A 38 -11.53 -4.85 -4.83
C TYR A 38 -12.43 -4.05 -3.90
N ASP A 39 -13.08 -3.03 -4.46
CA ASP A 39 -14.17 -2.35 -3.75
C ASP A 39 -15.35 -3.33 -3.71
N PRO A 40 -15.98 -3.57 -2.53
CA PRO A 40 -17.11 -4.48 -2.43
C PRO A 40 -18.28 -4.13 -3.36
N GLU A 41 -18.41 -2.87 -3.74
CA GLU A 41 -19.45 -2.42 -4.67
C GLU A 41 -19.03 -2.59 -6.13
N ILE A 42 -17.72 -2.70 -6.40
CA ILE A 42 -17.17 -2.81 -7.76
C ILE A 42 -16.19 -3.99 -7.76
N THR A 43 -16.70 -5.19 -8.07
CA THR A 43 -15.90 -6.42 -7.98
C THR A 43 -15.29 -6.87 -9.30
N SER A 44 -15.58 -6.16 -10.39
CA SER A 44 -15.11 -6.53 -11.73
C SER A 44 -13.65 -6.18 -11.98
N VAL A 45 -13.15 -5.13 -11.34
CA VAL A 45 -11.77 -4.67 -11.49
C VAL A 45 -11.23 -4.23 -10.12
N SER A 46 -9.92 -4.29 -9.97
CA SER A 46 -9.28 -3.93 -8.71
C SER A 46 -9.25 -2.42 -8.51
N ILE A 47 -9.00 -1.99 -7.28
CA ILE A 47 -8.84 -0.57 -6.97
C ILE A 47 -7.64 0.03 -7.71
N TYR A 48 -6.61 -0.78 -7.97
CA TYR A 48 -5.44 -0.34 -8.73
C TYR A 48 -5.83 -0.04 -10.18
N GLU A 49 -6.58 -0.94 -10.80
CA GLU A 49 -7.04 -0.77 -12.19
C GLU A 49 -8.03 0.38 -12.33
N LEU A 50 -8.80 0.68 -11.29
CA LEU A 50 -9.69 1.83 -11.27
C LEU A 50 -8.96 3.17 -11.16
N GLY A 51 -7.66 3.14 -10.85
CA GLY A 51 -6.89 4.36 -10.70
C GLY A 51 -7.06 5.02 -9.33
N LEU A 52 -7.46 4.27 -8.32
CA LEU A 52 -7.64 4.79 -6.96
C LEU A 52 -6.33 4.98 -6.21
N ILE A 53 -5.26 4.33 -6.67
CA ILE A 53 -3.93 4.46 -6.05
C ILE A 53 -3.21 5.61 -6.75
N TYR A 54 -2.97 6.69 -6.02
CA TYR A 54 -2.35 7.89 -6.59
C TYR A 54 -0.84 7.89 -6.50
N ASN A 55 -0.29 7.37 -5.42
CA ASN A 55 1.15 7.36 -5.25
C ASN A 55 1.59 6.29 -4.26
N ILE A 56 2.76 5.71 -4.50
CA ILE A 56 3.40 4.77 -3.59
C ILE A 56 4.84 5.24 -3.41
N ASP A 57 5.11 5.85 -2.26
CA ASP A 57 6.45 6.30 -1.89
C ASP A 57 7.10 5.25 -1.01
N ILE A 58 8.25 4.77 -1.44
CA ILE A 58 9.00 3.76 -0.71
C ILE A 58 10.33 4.36 -0.28
N ASP A 59 10.60 4.29 1.03
CA ASP A 59 11.89 4.65 1.59
C ASP A 59 12.53 3.36 2.11
N GLU A 60 13.39 2.78 1.29
CA GLU A 60 14.05 1.53 1.62
C GLU A 60 15.02 1.68 2.79
N LYS A 61 15.55 2.88 2.97
CA LYS A 61 16.46 3.18 4.07
C LYS A 61 15.76 3.13 5.42
N GLU A 62 14.55 3.66 5.48
CA GLU A 62 13.73 3.66 6.68
C GLU A 62 12.84 2.42 6.80
N GLY A 63 12.72 1.67 5.73
CA GLY A 63 11.78 0.55 5.66
C GLY A 63 10.33 1.00 5.68
N SER A 64 10.04 2.17 5.12
CA SER A 64 8.70 2.74 5.17
C SER A 64 8.04 2.79 3.80
N VAL A 65 6.73 2.62 3.80
CA VAL A 65 5.89 2.76 2.61
C VAL A 65 4.81 3.78 2.94
N LYS A 66 4.69 4.78 2.09
CA LYS A 66 3.65 5.80 2.20
C LYS A 66 2.79 5.69 0.95
N LEU A 67 1.55 5.32 1.11
CA LEU A 67 0.64 5.11 -0.01
C LEU A 67 -0.48 6.14 0.06
N THR A 68 -0.69 6.85 -1.03
CA THR A 68 -1.77 7.82 -1.18
C THR A 68 -2.82 7.25 -2.13
N HIS A 69 -4.06 7.25 -1.70
CA HIS A 69 -5.17 6.73 -2.49
C HIS A 69 -6.41 7.60 -2.32
N THR A 70 -7.39 7.34 -3.16
CA THR A 70 -8.72 7.91 -3.00
C THR A 70 -9.77 6.81 -2.99
N LEU A 71 -11.01 7.20 -2.76
CA LEU A 71 -12.17 6.32 -2.82
C LEU A 71 -13.12 6.85 -3.90
N THR A 72 -14.01 5.99 -4.39
CA THR A 72 -14.98 6.39 -5.41
C THR A 72 -16.01 7.38 -4.86
N SER A 73 -16.17 7.41 -3.54
CA SER A 73 -17.08 8.33 -2.86
C SER A 73 -16.52 8.68 -1.49
N ALA A 74 -16.69 9.94 -1.07
CA ALA A 74 -16.32 10.39 0.28
C ALA A 74 -17.16 9.69 1.36
N TRP A 75 -18.30 9.14 1.00
CA TRP A 75 -19.22 8.48 1.90
C TRP A 75 -19.22 6.95 1.72
N CYS A 76 -18.08 6.39 1.33
CA CYS A 76 -17.94 4.95 1.13
C CYS A 76 -18.12 4.20 2.46
N PRO A 77 -19.16 3.35 2.60
CA PRO A 77 -19.37 2.61 3.84
C PRO A 77 -18.34 1.51 4.06
N PHE A 78 -17.56 1.18 3.03
CA PHE A 78 -16.53 0.15 3.08
C PHE A 78 -15.12 0.73 3.14
N ALA A 79 -14.98 2.02 3.47
CA ALA A 79 -13.68 2.69 3.49
C ALA A 79 -12.68 1.99 4.39
N ASP A 80 -13.08 1.62 5.60
CA ASP A 80 -12.19 0.96 6.55
C ASP A 80 -11.71 -0.39 6.05
N GLU A 81 -12.57 -1.15 5.38
CA GLU A 81 -12.22 -2.44 4.82
C GLU A 81 -11.21 -2.30 3.68
N ILE A 82 -11.42 -1.29 2.83
CA ILE A 82 -10.52 -1.00 1.70
C ILE A 82 -9.16 -0.56 2.22
N ILE A 83 -9.14 0.35 3.20
CA ILE A 83 -7.89 0.84 3.81
C ILE A 83 -7.14 -0.32 4.46
N HIS A 84 -7.83 -1.19 5.16
CA HIS A 84 -7.22 -2.36 5.79
C HIS A 84 -6.60 -3.30 4.74
N ALA A 85 -7.31 -3.53 3.64
CA ALA A 85 -6.82 -4.37 2.55
C ALA A 85 -5.61 -3.75 1.86
N ILE A 86 -5.59 -2.43 1.68
CA ILE A 86 -4.44 -1.70 1.14
C ILE A 86 -3.24 -1.83 2.07
N HIS A 87 -3.46 -1.68 3.36
CA HIS A 87 -2.40 -1.83 4.36
C HIS A 87 -1.78 -3.24 4.27
N LYS A 88 -2.61 -4.26 4.19
CA LYS A 88 -2.13 -5.63 4.04
C LYS A 88 -1.33 -5.83 2.75
N ALA A 89 -1.75 -5.20 1.66
CA ALA A 89 -1.04 -5.29 0.39
C ALA A 89 0.37 -4.72 0.48
N CYS A 90 0.59 -3.76 1.38
CA CYS A 90 1.90 -3.15 1.61
C CYS A 90 2.77 -3.92 2.59
N GLU A 91 2.24 -4.93 3.28
CA GLU A 91 2.98 -5.76 4.23
C GLU A 91 3.85 -6.76 3.50
N VAL A 92 4.92 -6.30 2.89
CA VAL A 92 5.88 -7.14 2.19
C VAL A 92 7.22 -7.13 2.93
N GLU A 93 8.13 -8.00 2.51
CA GLU A 93 9.44 -8.13 3.15
C GLU A 93 10.17 -6.79 3.20
N ASN A 94 10.84 -6.53 4.31
CA ASN A 94 11.64 -5.33 4.58
C ASN A 94 10.83 -4.06 4.85
N VAL A 95 9.51 -4.15 4.91
CA VAL A 95 8.66 -3.02 5.30
C VAL A 95 8.46 -3.03 6.80
N ASP A 96 8.89 -1.96 7.47
CA ASP A 96 8.75 -1.80 8.93
C ASP A 96 7.59 -0.90 9.31
N SER A 97 7.25 0.06 8.46
CA SER A 97 6.13 0.97 8.72
C SER A 97 5.35 1.28 7.45
N ILE A 98 4.07 1.46 7.62
CA ILE A 98 3.15 1.73 6.51
C ILE A 98 2.26 2.91 6.89
N ASP A 99 2.20 3.91 6.03
CA ASP A 99 1.36 5.08 6.21
C ASP A 99 0.40 5.17 5.02
N ILE A 100 -0.90 5.04 5.30
CA ILE A 100 -1.94 5.10 4.28
C ILE A 100 -2.65 6.45 4.37
N ILE A 101 -2.59 7.21 3.28
CA ILE A 101 -3.21 8.52 3.20
C ILE A 101 -4.38 8.48 2.25
N THR A 102 -5.56 8.80 2.75
CA THR A 102 -6.77 8.92 1.95
C THR A 102 -6.95 10.38 1.57
N THR A 103 -7.09 10.66 0.29
CA THR A 103 -7.29 12.02 -0.22
C THR A 103 -8.43 12.05 -1.23
N PHE A 104 -9.10 13.19 -1.32
CA PHE A 104 -10.11 13.45 -2.34
C PHE A 104 -9.70 14.62 -3.23
N ASP A 105 -8.41 14.93 -3.27
CA ASP A 105 -7.84 15.96 -4.11
C ASP A 105 -6.63 15.40 -4.86
N PRO A 106 -6.74 15.13 -6.16
CA PRO A 106 -7.95 15.27 -6.97
C PRO A 106 -8.98 14.18 -6.66
N PRO A 107 -10.28 14.47 -6.82
CA PRO A 107 -11.31 13.46 -6.60
C PRO A 107 -11.29 12.40 -7.70
N PHE A 108 -11.81 11.22 -7.38
CA PHE A 108 -11.98 10.17 -8.39
C PHE A 108 -12.88 10.65 -9.52
N SER A 109 -12.51 10.33 -10.75
CA SER A 109 -13.36 10.56 -11.92
C SER A 109 -13.16 9.43 -12.93
N MET A 110 -14.20 9.17 -13.71
CA MET A 110 -14.16 8.13 -14.74
C MET A 110 -13.09 8.39 -15.81
N GLU A 111 -12.73 9.66 -16.02
CA GLU A 111 -11.68 10.03 -16.96
C GLU A 111 -10.31 9.50 -16.59
N LYS A 112 -10.08 9.26 -15.30
CA LYS A 112 -8.81 8.72 -14.81
C LYS A 112 -8.72 7.21 -14.97
N VAL A 113 -9.83 6.55 -15.26
CA VAL A 113 -9.86 5.10 -15.45
C VAL A 113 -9.34 4.79 -16.85
N PRO A 114 -8.39 3.85 -16.98
CA PRO A 114 -7.91 3.44 -18.32
C PRO A 114 -9.05 3.00 -19.21
N GLU A 115 -8.94 3.27 -20.51
CA GLU A 115 -9.99 2.94 -21.47
C GLU A 115 -10.36 1.46 -21.44
N GLU A 116 -9.37 0.58 -21.35
CA GLU A 116 -9.60 -0.86 -21.26
C GLU A 116 -10.45 -1.22 -20.05
N THR A 117 -10.19 -0.59 -18.90
CA THR A 117 -10.94 -0.83 -17.68
C THR A 117 -12.37 -0.31 -17.81
N ARG A 118 -12.56 0.85 -18.44
CA ARG A 118 -13.89 1.40 -18.68
C ARG A 118 -14.73 0.47 -19.54
N LEU A 119 -14.11 -0.14 -20.55
CA LEU A 119 -14.79 -1.11 -21.41
C LEU A 119 -15.26 -2.32 -20.62
N ILE A 120 -14.45 -2.83 -19.71
CA ILE A 120 -14.81 -3.95 -18.83
C ILE A 120 -15.99 -3.57 -17.94
N MET A 121 -16.00 -2.34 -17.45
CA MET A 121 -17.06 -1.84 -16.56
C MET A 121 -18.35 -1.45 -17.30
N GLY A 122 -18.28 -1.33 -18.60
CA GLY A 122 -19.41 -0.85 -19.38
C GLY A 122 -19.61 0.66 -19.29
N TRP A 123 -18.56 1.38 -19.00
CA TRP A 123 -18.59 2.83 -18.83
C TRP A 123 -18.27 3.59 -20.12
#